data_38216acd61f56f014643d6d300baa342
#
_entry.id   38216acd61f56f014643d6d300baa342
#
_cell.length_a   1.000
_cell.length_b   1.000
_cell.length_c   1.000
_cell.angle_alpha   90.00
_cell.angle_beta   90.00
_cell.angle_gamma   90.00
#
_symmetry.space_group_name_H-M   'P 1'
#
loop_
_entity.id
_entity.type
_entity.pdbx_description
1 polymer ?
#
loop_
_entity_poly.entity_id
_entity_poly.type
_entity_poly.pdbx_seq_one_letter_code
_entity_poly.pdbx_strand_id
1 'polypeptide(L)'
;MLEKSWAKTFADKVFPAIDENIFSVLYSEKASRPNTPVNVIVGALILKEALNVTDDEIVEAMAFDIRYQYALHTTSFEEQPISDRTLSRFRARVLSYETEHDVDLIHECVVKMAKEISDFMDITPDKQRMDSLMVAANIRNLSLLELFYTCVANLCKIMAERGAKIPDEQHHYIEKDDYNKCIYHKRDMDATERTIVVMKDADVLIKVCDSTGDFDDTSEYQLLIRLLKERTIIDGDGSRRLRQKDEVENPSEVLLNPSDPEATFRYKAGGKHLGYVGNVVESVGEKSSLVIDYDYQQNTYADNQFMKDYLKEKKDFCDGSFIVADGAYSGEENSRLASEHNLKLVTTNFTGRKPDEIYADFIFTENGQYLLKCKNGCIPEECKYDPHNDCSIAYFKTCECENCPYKKRCNPRFLKKRVRKEVSWKSVGRAKQLQYMKTEEFSEYAKFRNGVEAIPSLLRRRYHVDKIPVHGKKRTRLFFGFKIAALNFQKLLDYTNSLASYASNKKTA
;
A
#
# COMPACT_ATOMS: atom_id res chain seq x y z
N MET A 1 21.79 -29.58 19.15
CA MET A 1 20.50 -28.91 19.34
C MET A 1 20.39 -27.64 18.55
N LEU A 2 21.31 -26.68 18.62
CA LEU A 2 21.32 -25.44 17.87
C LEU A 2 21.23 -25.65 16.34
N GLU A 3 22.01 -26.59 15.81
CA GLU A 3 22.03 -26.94 14.39
C GLU A 3 20.69 -27.42 13.79
N LYS A 4 19.76 -27.86 14.64
CA LYS A 4 18.40 -28.27 14.25
C LYS A 4 17.36 -27.22 14.58
N SER A 5 17.77 -26.06 15.07
CA SER A 5 16.87 -24.95 15.40
C SER A 5 16.81 -23.90 14.30
N TRP A 6 15.79 -23.05 14.35
CA TRP A 6 15.67 -21.88 13.48
C TRP A 6 16.88 -20.94 13.56
N ALA A 7 17.59 -20.94 14.71
CA ALA A 7 18.72 -20.06 14.95
C ALA A 7 19.88 -20.30 13.99
N LYS A 8 20.13 -21.55 13.57
CA LYS A 8 21.16 -21.85 12.58
C LYS A 8 20.87 -21.23 11.23
N THR A 9 19.67 -21.42 10.72
CA THR A 9 19.27 -20.83 9.43
C THR A 9 19.35 -19.30 9.47
N PHE A 10 18.96 -18.70 10.59
CA PHE A 10 19.08 -17.26 10.77
C PHE A 10 20.54 -16.81 10.78
N ALA A 11 21.39 -17.42 11.62
CA ALA A 11 22.81 -17.09 11.74
C ALA A 11 23.59 -17.25 10.43
N ASP A 12 23.29 -18.31 9.67
CA ASP A 12 24.06 -18.64 8.47
C ASP A 12 23.60 -17.90 7.22
N LYS A 13 22.32 -17.46 7.16
CA LYS A 13 21.71 -16.96 5.92
C LYS A 13 21.06 -15.59 6.05
N VAL A 14 20.41 -15.29 7.16
CA VAL A 14 19.71 -14.00 7.33
C VAL A 14 20.64 -12.94 7.90
N PHE A 15 21.34 -13.29 8.98
CA PHE A 15 22.20 -12.33 9.67
C PHE A 15 23.32 -11.77 8.76
N PRO A 16 24.04 -12.60 7.96
CA PRO A 16 25.05 -12.10 7.03
C PRO A 16 24.50 -11.28 5.88
N ALA A 17 23.22 -11.47 5.51
CA ALA A 17 22.55 -10.72 4.46
C ALA A 17 22.08 -9.32 4.90
N ILE A 18 22.19 -8.99 6.19
CA ILE A 18 21.90 -7.64 6.70
C ILE A 18 23.09 -6.72 6.42
N ASP A 19 22.97 -5.84 5.44
CA ASP A 19 24.03 -4.89 5.09
C ASP A 19 24.03 -3.68 6.02
N GLU A 20 25.00 -3.61 6.92
CA GLU A 20 25.18 -2.50 7.85
C GLU A 20 25.49 -1.16 7.15
N ASN A 21 26.10 -1.21 5.96
CA ASN A 21 26.51 0.00 5.25
C ASN A 21 25.34 0.89 4.88
N ILE A 22 24.17 0.29 4.62
CA ILE A 22 22.91 1.02 4.37
C ILE A 22 22.61 2.01 5.51
N PHE A 23 22.94 1.63 6.74
CA PHE A 23 22.64 2.40 7.94
C PHE A 23 23.78 3.29 8.42
N SER A 24 24.92 3.31 7.73
CA SER A 24 26.10 4.14 8.11
C SER A 24 25.72 5.64 8.21
N VAL A 25 24.79 6.10 7.37
CA VAL A 25 24.25 7.47 7.35
C VAL A 25 23.56 7.90 8.66
N LEU A 26 23.17 6.95 9.51
CA LEU A 26 22.51 7.22 10.80
C LEU A 26 23.49 7.53 11.93
N TYR A 27 24.80 7.37 11.72
CA TYR A 27 25.82 7.44 12.76
C TYR A 27 26.92 8.44 12.40
N SER A 28 27.46 9.09 13.42
CA SER A 28 28.54 10.05 13.25
C SER A 28 29.88 9.34 13.01
N GLU A 29 30.68 9.85 12.09
CA GLU A 29 32.07 9.39 11.89
C GLU A 29 33.03 9.75 13.04
N LYS A 30 32.60 10.67 13.95
CA LYS A 30 33.43 11.06 15.09
C LYS A 30 33.52 9.91 16.10
N ALA A 31 34.75 9.55 16.48
CA ALA A 31 35.02 8.56 17.50
C ALA A 31 34.29 8.92 18.80
N SER A 32 33.31 8.12 19.14
CA SER A 32 32.53 8.20 20.37
C SER A 32 32.41 6.79 20.96
N ARG A 33 31.57 6.62 21.97
CA ARG A 33 31.30 5.30 22.56
C ARG A 33 30.89 4.31 21.45
N PRO A 34 31.42 3.06 21.41
CA PRO A 34 31.03 2.08 20.41
C PRO A 34 29.51 1.92 20.37
N ASN A 35 28.93 1.98 19.18
CA ASN A 35 27.50 1.71 18.98
C ASN A 35 27.29 0.20 18.95
N THR A 36 26.10 -0.26 19.34
CA THR A 36 25.68 -1.64 19.06
C THR A 36 25.69 -1.85 17.55
N PRO A 37 26.28 -2.95 17.03
CA PRO A 37 26.28 -3.26 15.61
C PRO A 37 24.86 -3.23 15.04
N VAL A 38 24.67 -2.59 13.90
CA VAL A 38 23.33 -2.36 13.34
C VAL A 38 22.70 -3.67 12.86
N ASN A 39 23.48 -4.59 12.33
CA ASN A 39 23.01 -5.93 11.96
C ASN A 39 22.38 -6.68 13.16
N VAL A 40 22.93 -6.52 14.36
CA VAL A 40 22.35 -7.09 15.59
C VAL A 40 21.00 -6.44 15.90
N ILE A 41 20.87 -5.12 15.77
CA ILE A 41 19.62 -4.40 16.01
C ILE A 41 18.55 -4.83 14.98
N VAL A 42 18.90 -4.80 13.70
CA VAL A 42 17.99 -5.18 12.59
C VAL A 42 17.62 -6.67 12.71
N GLY A 43 18.59 -7.53 12.98
CA GLY A 43 18.37 -8.96 13.19
C GLY A 43 17.42 -9.24 14.36
N ALA A 44 17.60 -8.52 15.49
CA ALA A 44 16.69 -8.61 16.63
C ALA A 44 15.27 -8.19 16.28
N LEU A 45 15.09 -7.10 15.50
CA LEU A 45 13.79 -6.64 15.06
C LEU A 45 13.12 -7.61 14.08
N ILE A 46 13.88 -8.27 13.21
CA ILE A 46 13.37 -9.36 12.35
C ILE A 46 12.91 -10.55 13.19
N LEU A 47 13.73 -10.99 14.13
CA LEU A 47 13.41 -12.11 15.04
C LEU A 47 12.19 -11.79 15.91
N LYS A 48 12.09 -10.56 16.39
CA LYS A 48 10.92 -10.08 17.12
C LYS A 48 9.62 -10.32 16.36
N GLU A 49 9.56 -9.91 15.10
CA GLU A 49 8.37 -10.11 14.25
C GLU A 49 8.19 -11.60 13.87
N ALA A 50 9.27 -12.33 13.60
CA ALA A 50 9.22 -13.74 13.21
C ALA A 50 8.69 -14.65 14.32
N LEU A 51 9.05 -14.35 15.58
CA LEU A 51 8.71 -15.14 16.75
C LEU A 51 7.56 -14.52 17.57
N ASN A 52 7.07 -13.36 17.12
CA ASN A 52 5.90 -12.68 17.68
C ASN A 52 6.05 -12.30 19.15
N VAL A 53 7.20 -11.74 19.48
CA VAL A 53 7.57 -11.29 20.84
C VAL A 53 7.58 -9.76 20.91
N THR A 54 7.54 -9.22 22.14
CA THR A 54 7.62 -7.78 22.42
C THR A 54 9.05 -7.27 22.39
N ASP A 55 9.27 -5.95 22.52
CA ASP A 55 10.60 -5.35 22.63
C ASP A 55 11.30 -5.82 23.92
N ASP A 56 10.57 -5.94 25.03
CA ASP A 56 11.11 -6.41 26.30
C ASP A 56 11.49 -7.90 26.22
N GLU A 57 10.61 -8.72 25.65
CA GLU A 57 10.85 -10.16 25.50
C GLU A 57 12.03 -10.47 24.57
N ILE A 58 12.24 -9.70 23.48
CA ILE A 58 13.42 -9.93 22.62
C ILE A 58 14.71 -9.54 23.33
N VAL A 59 14.72 -8.47 24.13
CA VAL A 59 15.87 -8.06 24.93
C VAL A 59 16.19 -9.11 26.00
N GLU A 60 15.18 -9.62 26.70
CA GLU A 60 15.33 -10.71 27.67
C GLU A 60 15.84 -12.00 27.01
N ALA A 61 15.26 -12.38 25.86
CA ALA A 61 15.69 -13.55 25.10
C ALA A 61 17.14 -13.45 24.63
N MET A 62 17.61 -12.28 24.21
CA MET A 62 19.01 -12.06 23.84
C MET A 62 19.96 -12.21 25.05
N ALA A 63 19.49 -11.87 26.24
CA ALA A 63 20.30 -12.03 27.47
C ALA A 63 20.37 -13.49 27.95
N PHE A 64 19.29 -14.27 27.81
CA PHE A 64 19.14 -15.55 28.47
C PHE A 64 18.97 -16.77 27.57
N ASP A 65 18.63 -16.59 26.28
CA ASP A 65 18.40 -17.69 25.34
C ASP A 65 19.56 -17.79 24.32
N ILE A 66 20.35 -18.84 24.46
CA ILE A 66 21.50 -19.10 23.57
C ILE A 66 21.12 -19.18 22.07
N ARG A 67 19.86 -19.48 21.74
CA ARG A 67 19.41 -19.50 20.34
C ARG A 67 19.44 -18.12 19.71
N TYR A 68 19.02 -17.09 20.47
CA TYR A 68 19.05 -15.70 19.99
C TYR A 68 20.48 -15.17 19.92
N GLN A 69 21.30 -15.48 20.93
CA GLN A 69 22.72 -15.12 20.92
C GLN A 69 23.44 -15.75 19.71
N TYR A 70 23.18 -17.04 19.46
CA TYR A 70 23.76 -17.76 18.32
C TYR A 70 23.27 -17.15 16.99
N ALA A 71 21.96 -16.86 16.86
CA ALA A 71 21.36 -16.30 15.67
C ALA A 71 21.92 -14.92 15.31
N LEU A 72 22.25 -14.11 16.31
CA LEU A 72 22.72 -12.74 16.16
C LEU A 72 24.24 -12.59 16.33
N HIS A 73 24.97 -13.69 16.42
CA HIS A 73 26.43 -13.76 16.64
C HIS A 73 26.90 -12.98 17.86
N THR A 74 26.09 -12.95 18.94
CA THR A 74 26.37 -12.25 20.20
C THR A 74 26.72 -13.24 21.32
N THR A 75 27.47 -14.31 21.01
CA THR A 75 27.85 -15.32 21.98
C THR A 75 29.05 -14.94 22.87
N SER A 76 29.62 -13.76 22.64
CA SER A 76 30.72 -13.23 23.45
C SER A 76 30.19 -12.62 24.76
N PHE A 77 30.78 -12.96 25.90
CA PHE A 77 30.49 -12.34 27.19
C PHE A 77 30.88 -10.87 27.28
N GLU A 78 31.69 -10.37 26.34
CA GLU A 78 32.10 -8.98 26.24
C GLU A 78 31.05 -8.10 25.58
N GLU A 79 30.13 -8.68 24.82
CA GLU A 79 29.06 -7.97 24.16
C GLU A 79 27.95 -7.64 25.16
N GLN A 80 27.58 -6.36 25.19
CA GLN A 80 26.46 -5.90 26.01
C GLN A 80 25.12 -6.22 25.29
N PRO A 81 24.13 -6.77 26.02
CA PRO A 81 22.79 -6.94 25.46
C PRO A 81 22.21 -5.61 25.00
N ILE A 82 21.42 -5.64 23.92
CA ILE A 82 20.64 -4.47 23.51
C ILE A 82 19.55 -4.19 24.56
N SER A 83 19.26 -2.91 24.77
CA SER A 83 18.11 -2.49 25.58
C SER A 83 16.92 -2.11 24.70
N ASP A 84 15.73 -2.03 25.29
CA ASP A 84 14.51 -1.48 24.69
C ASP A 84 14.75 -0.08 24.10
N ARG A 85 15.52 0.75 24.81
CA ARG A 85 15.94 2.08 24.35
C ARG A 85 16.82 2.03 23.11
N THR A 86 17.61 0.98 22.92
CA THR A 86 18.42 0.80 21.70
C THR A 86 17.52 0.59 20.50
N LEU A 87 16.51 -0.29 20.62
CA LEU A 87 15.53 -0.55 19.56
C LEU A 87 14.71 0.69 19.21
N SER A 88 14.20 1.38 20.23
CA SER A 88 13.37 2.58 20.02
C SER A 88 14.17 3.75 19.42
N ARG A 89 15.43 3.96 19.84
CA ARG A 89 16.33 4.97 19.27
C ARG A 89 16.70 4.67 17.82
N PHE A 90 16.96 3.41 17.51
CA PHE A 90 17.22 3.01 16.12
C PHE A 90 16.04 3.33 15.21
N ARG A 91 14.82 2.92 15.61
CA ARG A 91 13.60 3.26 14.84
C ARG A 91 13.44 4.77 14.70
N ALA A 92 13.67 5.55 15.74
CA ALA A 92 13.58 7.01 15.69
C ALA A 92 14.58 7.61 14.70
N ARG A 93 15.84 7.14 14.67
CA ARG A 93 16.87 7.61 13.73
C ARG A 93 16.51 7.28 12.27
N VAL A 94 16.05 6.05 12.01
CA VAL A 94 15.58 5.64 10.67
C VAL A 94 14.46 6.55 10.21
N LEU A 95 13.47 6.81 11.06
CA LEU A 95 12.32 7.67 10.72
C LEU A 95 12.71 9.14 10.54
N SER A 96 13.67 9.65 11.31
CA SER A 96 14.21 11.01 11.13
C SER A 96 14.89 11.13 9.78
N TYR A 97 15.77 10.19 9.47
CA TYR A 97 16.48 10.16 8.19
C TYR A 97 15.51 10.08 7.00
N GLU A 98 14.53 9.19 7.06
CA GLU A 98 13.48 9.07 6.05
C GLU A 98 12.67 10.37 5.90
N THR A 99 12.46 11.10 7.01
CA THR A 99 11.72 12.37 6.96
C THR A 99 12.51 13.48 6.31
N GLU A 100 13.83 13.48 6.51
CA GLU A 100 14.75 14.50 6.00
C GLU A 100 15.17 14.25 4.56
N HIS A 101 15.31 12.97 4.16
CA HIS A 101 15.92 12.57 2.88
C HIS A 101 14.97 11.81 1.94
N ASP A 102 13.76 11.46 2.39
CA ASP A 102 12.78 10.64 1.65
C ASP A 102 13.32 9.27 1.20
N VAL A 103 14.17 8.65 2.03
CA VAL A 103 14.80 7.34 1.78
C VAL A 103 14.38 6.35 2.85
N ASP A 104 13.78 5.21 2.43
CA ASP A 104 13.39 4.10 3.32
C ASP A 104 14.54 3.07 3.43
N LEU A 105 15.41 3.26 4.43
CA LEU A 105 16.55 2.37 4.68
C LEU A 105 16.13 0.93 5.04
N ILE A 106 14.94 0.74 5.62
CA ILE A 106 14.44 -0.61 5.93
C ILE A 106 14.00 -1.31 4.65
N HIS A 107 13.33 -0.61 3.74
CA HIS A 107 12.97 -1.16 2.43
C HIS A 107 14.23 -1.60 1.67
N GLU A 108 15.24 -0.72 1.56
CA GLU A 108 16.51 -1.05 0.89
C GLU A 108 17.17 -2.29 1.50
N CYS A 109 17.25 -2.38 2.83
CA CYS A 109 17.83 -3.52 3.53
C CYS A 109 17.05 -4.81 3.27
N VAL A 110 15.72 -4.78 3.36
CA VAL A 110 14.87 -5.97 3.16
C VAL A 110 14.92 -6.46 1.73
N VAL A 111 14.91 -5.57 0.74
CA VAL A 111 15.00 -5.92 -0.68
C VAL A 111 16.38 -6.53 -1.00
N LYS A 112 17.47 -5.93 -0.49
CA LYS A 112 18.82 -6.47 -0.66
C LYS A 112 18.95 -7.85 -0.01
N MET A 113 18.49 -8.01 1.21
CA MET A 113 18.46 -9.28 1.91
C MET A 113 17.63 -10.34 1.17
N ALA A 114 16.48 -9.95 0.61
CA ALA A 114 15.64 -10.84 -0.18
C ALA A 114 16.36 -11.34 -1.44
N LYS A 115 17.18 -10.51 -2.07
CA LYS A 115 18.00 -10.90 -3.22
C LYS A 115 19.00 -12.00 -2.84
N GLU A 116 19.79 -11.82 -1.78
CA GLU A 116 20.75 -12.81 -1.32
C GLU A 116 20.11 -14.14 -0.88
N ILE A 117 18.93 -14.06 -0.25
CA ILE A 117 18.15 -15.25 0.12
C ILE A 117 17.59 -15.94 -1.14
N SER A 118 17.13 -15.18 -2.15
CA SER A 118 16.64 -15.72 -3.42
C SER A 118 17.72 -16.52 -4.14
N ASP A 119 18.94 -15.97 -4.19
CA ASP A 119 20.10 -16.64 -4.79
C ASP A 119 20.41 -17.97 -4.09
N PHE A 120 20.33 -18.01 -2.77
CA PHE A 120 20.49 -19.23 -1.99
C PHE A 120 19.36 -20.24 -2.21
N MET A 121 18.13 -19.79 -2.40
CA MET A 121 16.95 -20.63 -2.62
C MET A 121 16.75 -21.04 -4.08
N ASP A 122 17.66 -20.64 -4.99
CA ASP A 122 17.56 -20.86 -6.43
C ASP A 122 16.24 -20.30 -7.00
N ILE A 123 15.86 -19.10 -6.56
CA ILE A 123 14.67 -18.38 -7.01
C ILE A 123 15.12 -17.26 -7.95
N THR A 124 14.78 -17.39 -9.22
CA THR A 124 15.01 -16.36 -10.23
C THR A 124 13.85 -15.37 -10.28
N PRO A 125 14.08 -14.09 -10.61
CA PRO A 125 13.03 -13.07 -10.66
C PRO A 125 12.22 -13.10 -11.97
N ASP A 126 12.21 -14.22 -12.68
CA ASP A 126 11.53 -14.39 -13.96
C ASP A 126 10.02 -14.68 -13.83
N LYS A 127 9.60 -15.26 -12.70
CA LYS A 127 8.20 -15.64 -12.42
C LYS A 127 7.70 -14.89 -11.21
N GLN A 128 7.00 -13.80 -11.46
CA GLN A 128 6.52 -12.91 -10.40
C GLN A 128 5.00 -12.90 -10.30
N ARG A 129 4.53 -12.59 -9.11
CA ARG A 129 3.13 -12.28 -8.84
C ARG A 129 3.03 -11.13 -7.85
N MET A 130 2.01 -10.31 -8.02
CA MET A 130 1.79 -9.10 -7.23
C MET A 130 0.38 -9.09 -6.66
N ASP A 131 0.26 -8.69 -5.41
CA ASP A 131 -1.02 -8.49 -4.75
C ASP A 131 -0.94 -7.43 -3.66
N SER A 132 -2.08 -6.82 -3.33
CA SER A 132 -2.21 -5.82 -2.27
C SER A 132 -3.05 -6.33 -1.11
N LEU A 133 -2.72 -5.85 0.09
CA LEU A 133 -3.51 -6.10 1.28
C LEU A 133 -3.77 -4.78 2.02
N MET A 134 -4.98 -4.64 2.54
CA MET A 134 -5.29 -3.53 3.42
C MET A 134 -4.75 -3.79 4.81
N VAL A 135 -4.11 -2.79 5.39
CA VAL A 135 -3.51 -2.80 6.72
C VAL A 135 -4.30 -1.82 7.59
N ALA A 136 -4.91 -2.33 8.66
CA ALA A 136 -5.67 -1.49 9.57
C ALA A 136 -4.75 -0.54 10.34
N ALA A 137 -5.10 0.75 10.38
CA ALA A 137 -4.46 1.69 11.28
C ALA A 137 -4.91 1.42 12.73
N ASN A 138 -3.98 1.60 13.66
CA ASN A 138 -4.27 1.44 15.09
C ASN A 138 -4.98 2.69 15.65
N ILE A 139 -6.10 3.06 15.05
CA ILE A 139 -6.90 4.23 15.45
C ILE A 139 -8.34 3.86 15.75
N ARG A 140 -8.93 4.57 16.67
CA ARG A 140 -10.37 4.50 16.92
C ARG A 140 -11.13 5.22 15.79
N ASN A 141 -12.22 4.65 15.35
CA ASN A 141 -13.14 5.33 14.44
C ASN A 141 -13.93 6.37 15.25
N LEU A 142 -13.73 7.65 14.94
CA LEU A 142 -14.40 8.77 15.59
C LEU A 142 -15.66 9.17 14.79
N SER A 143 -16.73 9.48 15.51
CA SER A 143 -17.84 10.25 14.94
C SER A 143 -17.40 11.67 14.61
N LEU A 144 -18.17 12.40 13.81
CA LEU A 144 -17.82 13.78 13.45
C LEU A 144 -17.73 14.68 14.71
N LEU A 145 -18.61 14.51 15.67
CA LEU A 145 -18.57 15.22 16.94
C LEU A 145 -17.29 14.91 17.73
N GLU A 146 -16.94 13.61 17.86
CA GLU A 146 -15.72 13.20 18.56
C GLU A 146 -14.46 13.74 17.88
N LEU A 147 -14.46 13.78 16.54
CA LEU A 147 -13.35 14.30 15.75
C LEU A 147 -13.14 15.80 15.99
N PHE A 148 -14.21 16.62 15.90
CA PHE A 148 -14.15 18.04 16.20
C PHE A 148 -13.71 18.29 17.63
N TYR A 149 -14.34 17.61 18.58
CA TYR A 149 -13.99 17.74 20.01
C TYR A 149 -12.51 17.42 20.25
N THR A 150 -12.01 16.31 19.67
CA THR A 150 -10.62 15.88 19.89
C THR A 150 -9.62 16.90 19.33
N CYS A 151 -9.88 17.45 18.13
CA CYS A 151 -9.01 18.46 17.54
C CYS A 151 -9.01 19.76 18.36
N VAL A 152 -10.18 20.22 18.82
CA VAL A 152 -10.33 21.41 19.67
C VAL A 152 -9.63 21.21 21.02
N ALA A 153 -9.89 20.09 21.68
CA ALA A 153 -9.28 19.79 22.97
C ALA A 153 -7.75 19.64 22.89
N ASN A 154 -7.23 19.08 21.80
CA ASN A 154 -5.79 18.98 21.59
C ASN A 154 -5.16 20.38 21.40
N LEU A 155 -5.79 21.26 20.65
CA LEU A 155 -5.32 22.65 20.52
C LEU A 155 -5.35 23.39 21.86
N CYS A 156 -6.43 23.26 22.65
CA CYS A 156 -6.50 23.86 24.00
C CYS A 156 -5.37 23.35 24.91
N LYS A 157 -5.02 22.06 24.85
CA LYS A 157 -3.90 21.50 25.62
C LYS A 157 -2.57 22.13 25.25
N ILE A 158 -2.26 22.26 23.96
CA ILE A 158 -1.02 22.90 23.50
C ILE A 158 -1.01 24.38 23.86
N MET A 159 -2.16 25.09 23.78
CA MET A 159 -2.26 26.47 24.26
C MET A 159 -1.91 26.58 25.74
N ALA A 160 -2.47 25.70 26.58
CA ALA A 160 -2.16 25.64 28.01
C ALA A 160 -0.69 25.31 28.28
N GLU A 161 -0.10 24.35 27.59
CA GLU A 161 1.31 23.96 27.72
C GLU A 161 2.26 25.10 27.33
N ARG A 162 1.90 25.92 26.34
CA ARG A 162 2.65 27.12 25.94
C ARG A 162 2.33 28.35 26.82
N GLY A 163 1.45 28.23 27.81
CA GLY A 163 1.06 29.32 28.71
C GLY A 163 0.19 30.39 28.05
N ALA A 164 -0.45 30.08 26.93
CA ALA A 164 -1.36 30.99 26.25
C ALA A 164 -2.73 31.04 26.95
N LYS A 165 -3.39 32.18 26.87
CA LYS A 165 -4.73 32.34 27.46
C LYS A 165 -5.78 31.65 26.58
N ILE A 166 -6.41 30.62 27.13
CA ILE A 166 -7.61 30.01 26.55
C ILE A 166 -8.82 30.89 26.96
N PRO A 167 -9.75 31.23 26.05
CA PRO A 167 -10.95 31.94 26.43
C PRO A 167 -11.78 31.15 27.46
N ASP A 168 -12.43 31.87 28.38
CA ASP A 168 -13.10 31.25 29.54
C ASP A 168 -14.15 30.21 29.15
N GLU A 169 -14.89 30.43 28.07
CA GLU A 169 -15.89 29.49 27.54
C GLU A 169 -15.29 28.19 27.00
N GLN A 170 -14.07 28.21 26.49
CA GLN A 170 -13.36 27.04 25.92
C GLN A 170 -12.42 26.38 26.95
N HIS A 171 -12.31 26.91 28.16
CA HIS A 171 -11.41 26.38 29.19
C HIS A 171 -11.79 24.94 29.63
N HIS A 172 -13.07 24.57 29.53
CA HIS A 172 -13.53 23.21 29.87
C HIS A 172 -12.86 22.09 29.05
N TYR A 173 -12.38 22.34 27.82
CA TYR A 173 -11.73 21.32 26.97
C TYR A 173 -10.45 20.74 27.58
N ILE A 174 -9.83 21.39 28.56
CA ILE A 174 -8.66 20.86 29.28
C ILE A 174 -9.03 20.14 30.56
N GLU A 175 -10.30 20.13 30.96
CA GLU A 175 -10.78 19.42 32.17
C GLU A 175 -10.80 17.90 31.95
N LYS A 176 -10.44 17.14 33.00
CA LYS A 176 -10.23 15.68 32.92
C LYS A 176 -11.46 14.88 32.45
N ASP A 177 -12.68 15.27 32.81
CA ASP A 177 -13.91 14.52 32.51
C ASP A 177 -14.79 15.18 31.45
N ASP A 178 -14.30 16.24 30.81
CA ASP A 178 -15.11 17.04 29.89
C ASP A 178 -15.52 16.25 28.63
N TYR A 179 -14.63 15.41 28.11
CA TYR A 179 -14.94 14.53 26.97
C TYR A 179 -16.22 13.72 27.17
N ASN A 180 -16.34 13.05 28.32
CA ASN A 180 -17.53 12.25 28.62
C ASN A 180 -18.78 13.10 28.76
N LYS A 181 -18.67 14.29 29.41
CA LYS A 181 -19.77 15.22 29.54
C LYS A 181 -20.27 15.69 28.16
N CYS A 182 -19.39 16.12 27.29
CA CYS A 182 -19.75 16.68 25.98
C CYS A 182 -20.20 15.58 24.96
N ILE A 183 -19.60 14.40 24.98
CA ILE A 183 -19.88 13.35 23.98
C ILE A 183 -21.06 12.47 24.42
N TYR A 184 -21.15 12.06 25.67
CA TYR A 184 -22.12 11.03 26.09
C TYR A 184 -23.25 11.54 27.01
N HIS A 185 -23.02 12.58 27.81
CA HIS A 185 -23.95 12.96 28.86
C HIS A 185 -24.92 14.09 28.49
N LYS A 186 -24.68 14.87 27.45
CA LYS A 186 -25.64 15.86 26.93
C LYS A 186 -26.76 15.18 26.16
N ARG A 187 -27.92 14.99 26.80
CA ARG A 187 -29.10 14.34 26.20
C ARG A 187 -30.13 15.30 25.63
N ASP A 188 -29.99 16.58 25.92
CA ASP A 188 -30.85 17.69 25.54
C ASP A 188 -30.59 18.21 24.11
N MET A 189 -29.43 17.87 23.52
CA MET A 189 -29.03 18.26 22.17
C MET A 189 -28.67 17.04 21.34
N ASP A 190 -29.01 17.05 20.06
CA ASP A 190 -28.56 16.00 19.12
C ASP A 190 -27.06 16.12 18.80
N ALA A 191 -26.50 15.08 18.14
CA ALA A 191 -25.07 15.05 17.81
C ALA A 191 -24.67 16.16 16.82
N THR A 192 -25.57 16.55 15.93
CA THR A 192 -25.31 17.60 14.94
C THR A 192 -25.25 18.97 15.59
N GLU A 193 -26.22 19.27 16.47
CA GLU A 193 -26.25 20.51 17.24
C GLU A 193 -24.99 20.66 18.09
N ARG A 194 -24.57 19.59 18.79
CA ARG A 194 -23.34 19.58 19.59
C ARG A 194 -22.10 19.80 18.70
N THR A 195 -22.06 19.20 17.49
CA THR A 195 -20.96 19.41 16.56
C THR A 195 -20.88 20.87 16.11
N ILE A 196 -22.02 21.54 15.89
CA ILE A 196 -22.08 22.97 15.55
C ILE A 196 -21.53 23.83 16.68
N VAL A 197 -21.81 23.47 17.94
CA VAL A 197 -21.25 24.21 19.13
C VAL A 197 -19.72 24.09 19.11
N VAL A 198 -19.18 22.86 19.03
CA VAL A 198 -17.73 22.63 19.02
C VAL A 198 -17.08 23.29 17.80
N MET A 199 -17.74 23.33 16.66
CA MET A 199 -17.26 24.03 15.44
C MET A 199 -17.15 25.55 15.68
N LYS A 200 -18.10 26.16 16.40
CA LYS A 200 -18.01 27.58 16.77
C LYS A 200 -16.86 27.86 17.73
N ASP A 201 -16.65 26.95 18.70
CA ASP A 201 -15.49 27.02 19.60
C ASP A 201 -14.17 26.93 18.82
N ALA A 202 -14.11 26.07 17.81
CA ALA A 202 -12.97 25.97 16.91
C ALA A 202 -12.70 27.33 16.20
N ASP A 203 -13.72 28.01 15.69
CA ASP A 203 -13.57 29.33 15.04
C ASP A 203 -13.07 30.40 16.03
N VAL A 204 -13.47 30.34 17.29
CA VAL A 204 -12.96 31.25 18.33
C VAL A 204 -11.49 30.98 18.60
N LEU A 205 -11.10 29.72 18.80
CA LEU A 205 -9.71 29.36 19.06
C LEU A 205 -8.78 29.68 17.90
N ILE A 206 -9.20 29.45 16.66
CA ILE A 206 -8.43 29.82 15.48
C ILE A 206 -8.16 31.33 15.46
N LYS A 207 -9.18 32.17 15.69
CA LYS A 207 -9.00 33.62 15.75
C LYS A 207 -8.01 34.06 16.85
N VAL A 208 -8.01 33.37 17.98
CA VAL A 208 -7.05 33.63 19.06
C VAL A 208 -5.64 33.26 18.59
N CYS A 209 -5.45 32.09 18.01
CA CYS A 209 -4.16 31.64 17.50
C CYS A 209 -3.63 32.55 16.37
N ASP A 210 -4.48 32.92 15.41
CA ASP A 210 -4.13 33.85 14.31
C ASP A 210 -3.69 35.22 14.83
N SER A 211 -4.30 35.72 15.93
CA SER A 211 -3.95 37.01 16.50
C SER A 211 -2.59 37.04 17.21
N THR A 212 -2.11 35.89 17.65
CA THR A 212 -0.80 35.76 18.33
C THR A 212 0.30 35.30 17.37
N GLY A 213 -0.02 34.47 16.37
CA GLY A 213 0.93 33.85 15.44
C GLY A 213 1.83 32.77 16.07
N ASP A 214 1.57 32.38 17.32
CA ASP A 214 2.44 31.50 18.11
C ASP A 214 2.16 30.00 17.89
N PHE A 215 1.14 29.65 17.08
CA PHE A 215 0.65 28.26 16.94
C PHE A 215 0.73 27.71 15.52
N ASP A 216 1.12 28.51 14.53
CA ASP A 216 1.14 28.15 13.11
C ASP A 216 2.03 26.92 12.83
N ASP A 217 3.06 26.71 13.66
CA ASP A 217 4.00 25.59 13.59
C ASP A 217 3.48 24.30 14.25
N THR A 218 2.35 24.37 14.98
CA THR A 218 1.83 23.21 15.72
C THR A 218 0.96 22.30 14.85
N SER A 219 1.15 20.98 15.02
CA SER A 219 0.32 19.98 14.34
C SER A 219 -1.16 20.10 14.71
N GLU A 220 -1.48 20.45 15.96
CA GLU A 220 -2.82 20.58 16.49
C GLU A 220 -3.60 21.71 15.82
N TYR A 221 -2.96 22.87 15.63
CA TYR A 221 -3.53 23.98 14.90
C TYR A 221 -3.75 23.61 13.42
N GLN A 222 -2.74 23.08 12.76
CA GLN A 222 -2.85 22.67 11.36
C GLN A 222 -3.92 21.60 11.11
N LEU A 223 -4.06 20.65 12.04
CA LEU A 223 -5.12 19.62 11.95
C LEU A 223 -6.52 20.21 12.16
N LEU A 224 -6.68 21.21 13.02
CA LEU A 224 -7.97 21.88 13.20
C LEU A 224 -8.32 22.70 11.94
N ILE A 225 -7.38 23.44 11.36
CA ILE A 225 -7.56 24.14 10.08
C ILE A 225 -7.96 23.14 8.97
N ARG A 226 -7.25 22.02 8.85
CA ARG A 226 -7.57 20.96 7.90
C ARG A 226 -8.99 20.44 8.10
N LEU A 227 -9.37 20.11 9.33
CA LEU A 227 -10.71 19.62 9.66
C LEU A 227 -11.80 20.61 9.25
N LEU A 228 -11.62 21.90 9.58
CA LEU A 228 -12.55 22.97 9.20
C LEU A 228 -12.67 23.08 7.69
N LYS A 229 -11.56 23.07 6.95
CA LYS A 229 -11.55 23.12 5.49
C LYS A 229 -12.27 21.92 4.85
N GLU A 230 -12.05 20.72 5.35
CA GLU A 230 -12.60 19.49 4.80
C GLU A 230 -14.08 19.26 5.15
N ARG A 231 -14.52 19.69 6.33
CA ARG A 231 -15.84 19.36 6.88
C ARG A 231 -16.82 20.52 6.97
N THR A 232 -16.36 21.72 6.69
CA THR A 232 -17.21 22.92 6.78
C THR A 232 -17.14 23.78 5.53
N ILE A 233 -18.11 24.69 5.38
CA ILE A 233 -18.14 25.72 4.34
C ILE A 233 -18.58 27.04 4.98
N ILE A 234 -18.04 28.15 4.45
CA ILE A 234 -18.46 29.50 4.84
C ILE A 234 -19.49 29.97 3.82
N ASP A 235 -20.68 30.26 4.29
CA ASP A 235 -21.76 30.77 3.46
C ASP A 235 -21.56 32.25 3.10
N GLY A 236 -22.34 32.76 2.17
CA GLY A 236 -22.21 34.14 1.67
C GLY A 236 -22.44 35.23 2.73
N ASP A 237 -23.06 34.92 3.87
CA ASP A 237 -23.25 35.80 5.03
C ASP A 237 -22.07 35.75 6.03
N GLY A 238 -21.04 34.93 5.73
CA GLY A 238 -19.87 34.74 6.60
C GLY A 238 -20.07 33.70 7.71
N SER A 239 -21.23 33.06 7.80
CA SER A 239 -21.46 31.99 8.78
C SER A 239 -20.84 30.67 8.31
N ARG A 240 -20.32 29.87 9.26
CA ARG A 240 -19.78 28.55 9.00
C ARG A 240 -20.83 27.48 9.27
N ARG A 241 -20.99 26.55 8.34
CA ARG A 241 -21.84 25.37 8.50
C ARG A 241 -21.10 24.08 8.16
N LEU A 242 -21.62 22.95 8.61
CA LEU A 242 -21.14 21.64 8.22
C LEU A 242 -21.45 21.35 6.75
N ARG A 243 -20.50 20.76 6.03
CA ARG A 243 -20.72 20.23 4.67
C ARG A 243 -21.71 19.07 4.69
N GLN A 244 -22.58 19.02 3.70
CA GLN A 244 -23.38 17.83 3.42
C GLN A 244 -22.50 16.75 2.78
N LYS A 245 -22.98 15.50 2.69
CA LYS A 245 -22.16 14.36 2.19
C LYS A 245 -21.69 14.54 0.75
N ASP A 246 -22.50 15.17 -0.07
CA ASP A 246 -22.22 15.48 -1.49
C ASP A 246 -21.31 16.70 -1.68
N GLU A 247 -21.18 17.55 -0.67
CA GLU A 247 -20.29 18.72 -0.67
C GLU A 247 -18.86 18.39 -0.20
N VAL A 248 -18.64 17.19 0.37
CA VAL A 248 -17.30 16.78 0.83
C VAL A 248 -16.46 16.33 -0.35
N GLU A 249 -15.41 17.09 -0.64
CA GLU A 249 -14.42 16.72 -1.64
C GLU A 249 -13.58 15.51 -1.14
N ASN A 250 -13.31 14.55 -2.02
CA ASN A 250 -12.49 13.36 -1.72
C ASN A 250 -12.83 12.71 -0.35
N PRO A 251 -14.05 12.19 -0.13
CA PRO A 251 -14.46 11.69 1.18
C PRO A 251 -13.51 10.63 1.78
N SER A 252 -12.75 9.92 0.95
CA SER A 252 -11.81 8.88 1.37
C SER A 252 -10.52 9.42 2.02
N GLU A 253 -10.19 10.69 1.77
CA GLU A 253 -8.92 11.33 2.17
C GLU A 253 -9.06 12.31 3.32
N VAL A 254 -10.30 12.59 3.74
CA VAL A 254 -10.55 13.51 4.85
C VAL A 254 -9.96 13.01 6.16
N LEU A 255 -9.64 13.93 7.06
CA LEU A 255 -9.18 13.62 8.41
C LEU A 255 -10.17 12.69 9.14
N LEU A 256 -9.68 11.54 9.59
CA LEU A 256 -10.46 10.51 10.30
C LEU A 256 -10.17 10.49 11.79
N ASN A 257 -8.91 10.72 12.15
CA ASN A 257 -8.45 10.75 13.52
C ASN A 257 -7.18 11.60 13.63
N PRO A 258 -7.08 12.57 14.54
CA PRO A 258 -5.89 13.42 14.69
C PRO A 258 -4.65 12.64 15.17
N SER A 259 -4.81 11.45 15.75
CA SER A 259 -3.67 10.60 16.14
C SER A 259 -2.96 9.94 14.95
N ASP A 260 -3.65 9.81 13.81
CA ASP A 260 -3.09 9.30 12.55
C ASP A 260 -3.72 10.06 11.37
N PRO A 261 -3.25 11.29 11.10
CA PRO A 261 -3.85 12.16 10.10
C PRO A 261 -3.60 11.72 8.66
N GLU A 262 -2.69 10.79 8.43
CA GLU A 262 -2.39 10.23 7.11
C GLU A 262 -3.26 9.01 6.77
N ALA A 263 -3.90 8.38 7.77
CA ALA A 263 -4.78 7.25 7.55
C ALA A 263 -5.99 7.64 6.70
N THR A 264 -6.25 6.86 5.66
CA THR A 264 -7.39 7.05 4.75
C THR A 264 -8.36 5.89 4.85
N PHE A 265 -9.49 5.94 4.15
CA PHE A 265 -10.36 4.78 4.10
C PHE A 265 -10.72 4.35 2.68
N ARG A 266 -11.00 3.08 2.53
CA ARG A 266 -11.50 2.47 1.30
C ARG A 266 -12.63 1.49 1.62
N TYR A 267 -13.67 1.47 0.77
CA TYR A 267 -14.69 0.44 0.81
C TYR A 267 -14.24 -0.74 -0.06
N LYS A 268 -14.16 -1.94 0.51
CA LYS A 268 -13.86 -3.19 -0.20
C LYS A 268 -14.63 -4.34 0.44
N ALA A 269 -15.18 -5.25 -0.37
CA ALA A 269 -15.93 -6.43 0.09
C ALA A 269 -17.05 -6.11 1.11
N GLY A 270 -17.76 -5.00 0.92
CA GLY A 270 -18.86 -4.58 1.79
C GLY A 270 -18.45 -3.94 3.13
N GLY A 271 -17.15 -3.78 3.40
CA GLY A 271 -16.62 -3.19 4.61
C GLY A 271 -15.84 -1.88 4.37
N LYS A 272 -15.82 -1.01 5.40
CA LYS A 272 -14.97 0.18 5.46
C LYS A 272 -13.65 -0.19 6.14
N HIS A 273 -12.55 -0.04 5.41
CA HIS A 273 -11.19 -0.28 5.90
C HIS A 273 -10.49 1.05 6.15
N LEU A 274 -10.05 1.26 7.38
CA LEU A 274 -9.32 2.46 7.81
C LEU A 274 -7.84 2.14 7.89
N GLY A 275 -6.98 2.97 7.29
CA GLY A 275 -5.53 2.84 7.40
C GLY A 275 -4.82 2.92 6.07
N TYR A 276 -4.10 1.87 5.73
CA TYR A 276 -3.10 1.84 4.67
C TYR A 276 -3.28 0.61 3.77
N VAL A 277 -2.53 0.57 2.70
CA VAL A 277 -2.42 -0.59 1.80
C VAL A 277 -0.95 -0.96 1.62
N GLY A 278 -0.64 -2.22 1.89
CA GLY A 278 0.64 -2.82 1.53
C GLY A 278 0.52 -3.54 0.19
N ASN A 279 1.53 -3.41 -0.65
CA ASN A 279 1.67 -4.18 -1.87
C ASN A 279 2.89 -5.08 -1.77
N VAL A 280 2.83 -6.29 -2.30
CA VAL A 280 3.94 -7.25 -2.27
C VAL A 280 4.19 -7.82 -3.65
N VAL A 281 5.46 -7.94 -3.99
CA VAL A 281 5.93 -8.64 -5.19
C VAL A 281 6.63 -9.91 -4.76
N GLU A 282 6.11 -11.04 -5.17
CA GLU A 282 6.65 -12.35 -4.85
C GLU A 282 7.26 -12.99 -6.08
N SER A 283 8.51 -13.48 -5.97
CA SER A 283 9.13 -14.33 -6.95
C SER A 283 8.94 -15.80 -6.60
N VAL A 284 8.70 -16.64 -7.60
CA VAL A 284 8.30 -18.04 -7.41
C VAL A 284 9.29 -18.95 -8.14
N GLY A 285 10.04 -19.73 -7.37
CA GLY A 285 10.86 -20.83 -7.86
C GLY A 285 10.10 -22.16 -7.91
N GLU A 286 10.78 -23.23 -8.23
CA GLU A 286 10.18 -24.57 -8.35
C GLU A 286 9.67 -25.14 -7.02
N LYS A 287 10.36 -24.88 -5.91
CA LYS A 287 10.08 -25.48 -4.60
C LYS A 287 9.63 -24.49 -3.54
N SER A 288 9.77 -23.22 -3.81
CA SER A 288 9.55 -22.16 -2.83
C SER A 288 9.26 -20.83 -3.52
N SER A 289 8.95 -19.83 -2.72
CA SER A 289 8.74 -18.45 -3.20
C SER A 289 9.24 -17.47 -2.15
N LEU A 290 9.55 -16.25 -2.55
CA LEU A 290 10.04 -15.21 -1.66
C LEU A 290 9.44 -13.86 -2.04
N VAL A 291 9.13 -13.00 -1.07
CA VAL A 291 8.77 -11.61 -1.31
C VAL A 291 10.05 -10.85 -1.62
N ILE A 292 10.19 -10.40 -2.88
CA ILE A 292 11.39 -9.74 -3.38
C ILE A 292 11.30 -8.22 -3.31
N ASP A 293 10.07 -7.69 -3.19
CA ASP A 293 9.83 -6.26 -3.10
C ASP A 293 8.47 -5.99 -2.44
N TYR A 294 8.30 -4.80 -1.86
CA TYR A 294 7.03 -4.36 -1.29
C TYR A 294 6.91 -2.83 -1.33
N ASP A 295 5.69 -2.32 -1.30
CA ASP A 295 5.39 -0.90 -1.10
C ASP A 295 4.27 -0.72 -0.07
N TYR A 296 4.17 0.47 0.53
CA TYR A 296 3.22 0.76 1.59
C TYR A 296 2.68 2.18 1.47
N GLN A 297 1.40 2.32 1.16
CA GLN A 297 0.77 3.57 0.82
C GLN A 297 -0.57 3.78 1.57
N GLN A 298 -1.19 4.95 1.40
CA GLN A 298 -2.54 5.22 1.88
C GLN A 298 -3.56 4.31 1.18
N ASN A 299 -4.68 3.99 1.84
CA ASN A 299 -5.71 3.11 1.27
C ASN A 299 -6.31 3.60 -0.06
N THR A 300 -6.21 4.89 -0.35
CA THR A 300 -6.65 5.50 -1.61
C THR A 300 -5.71 5.22 -2.77
N TYR A 301 -4.49 4.72 -2.50
CA TYR A 301 -3.53 4.39 -3.53
C TYR A 301 -4.02 3.23 -4.40
N ALA A 302 -3.99 3.42 -5.71
CA ALA A 302 -4.58 2.47 -6.64
C ALA A 302 -3.62 1.32 -6.98
N ASP A 303 -4.17 0.10 -7.13
CA ASP A 303 -3.37 -1.09 -7.43
C ASP A 303 -2.60 -0.96 -8.76
N ASN A 304 -3.17 -0.29 -9.78
CA ASN A 304 -2.47 -0.02 -11.03
C ASN A 304 -1.29 0.96 -10.89
N GLN A 305 -1.32 1.84 -9.88
CA GLN A 305 -0.22 2.74 -9.60
C GLN A 305 0.97 2.00 -8.98
N PHE A 306 0.73 1.03 -8.07
CA PHE A 306 1.79 0.15 -7.58
C PHE A 306 2.53 -0.58 -8.70
N MET A 307 1.79 -1.11 -9.67
CA MET A 307 2.40 -1.74 -10.85
C MET A 307 3.24 -0.77 -11.66
N LYS A 308 2.71 0.45 -11.87
CA LYS A 308 3.41 1.50 -12.61
C LYS A 308 4.73 1.88 -11.95
N ASP A 309 4.72 2.09 -10.64
CA ASP A 309 5.89 2.50 -9.88
C ASP A 309 6.93 1.37 -9.87
N TYR A 310 6.51 0.14 -9.61
CA TYR A 310 7.38 -1.03 -9.69
C TYR A 310 8.07 -1.17 -11.06
N LEU A 311 7.31 -1.01 -12.17
CA LEU A 311 7.86 -1.09 -13.51
C LEU A 311 8.80 0.07 -13.86
N LYS A 312 8.62 1.24 -13.26
CA LYS A 312 9.52 2.39 -13.46
C LYS A 312 10.83 2.26 -12.70
N GLU A 313 10.78 1.74 -11.49
CA GLU A 313 11.94 1.59 -10.62
C GLU A 313 12.83 0.42 -11.05
N LYS A 314 12.22 -0.70 -11.41
CA LYS A 314 12.93 -1.92 -11.77
C LYS A 314 13.21 -1.95 -13.28
N LYS A 315 14.50 -1.92 -13.64
CA LYS A 315 14.94 -1.84 -15.04
C LYS A 315 15.43 -3.17 -15.62
N ASP A 316 15.79 -4.12 -14.77
CA ASP A 316 16.47 -5.36 -15.17
C ASP A 316 15.54 -6.57 -15.04
N PHE A 317 14.74 -6.82 -16.07
CA PHE A 317 13.98 -8.07 -16.21
C PHE A 317 14.70 -9.00 -17.18
N CYS A 318 14.75 -10.29 -16.86
CA CYS A 318 15.28 -11.31 -17.78
C CYS A 318 14.31 -11.54 -18.94
N ASP A 319 14.84 -11.91 -20.11
CA ASP A 319 13.99 -12.28 -21.25
C ASP A 319 13.05 -13.44 -20.90
N GLY A 320 11.78 -13.30 -21.27
CA GLY A 320 10.76 -14.28 -20.95
C GLY A 320 10.15 -14.16 -19.54
N SER A 321 10.56 -13.15 -18.76
CA SER A 321 9.96 -12.87 -17.46
C SER A 321 8.49 -12.49 -17.58
N PHE A 322 7.70 -12.87 -16.56
CA PHE A 322 6.32 -12.47 -16.48
C PHE A 322 5.91 -12.09 -15.05
N ILE A 323 4.92 -11.20 -14.95
CA ILE A 323 4.27 -10.85 -13.70
C ILE A 323 2.77 -11.06 -13.81
N VAL A 324 2.20 -11.75 -12.83
CA VAL A 324 0.76 -12.03 -12.76
C VAL A 324 0.14 -11.26 -11.60
N ALA A 325 -0.94 -10.52 -11.88
CA ALA A 325 -1.64 -9.71 -10.88
C ALA A 325 -3.16 -9.77 -11.08
N ASP A 326 -3.91 -9.16 -10.17
CA ASP A 326 -5.35 -8.97 -10.33
C ASP A 326 -5.65 -7.95 -11.45
N GLY A 327 -6.87 -7.96 -11.96
CA GLY A 327 -7.35 -7.01 -12.96
C GLY A 327 -7.24 -5.54 -12.53
N ALA A 328 -7.23 -5.25 -11.24
CA ALA A 328 -7.03 -3.90 -10.71
C ALA A 328 -5.65 -3.29 -11.04
N TYR A 329 -4.65 -4.12 -11.33
CA TYR A 329 -3.31 -3.71 -11.75
C TYR A 329 -3.22 -3.40 -13.25
N SER A 330 -4.29 -3.66 -14.01
CA SER A 330 -4.32 -3.40 -15.44
C SER A 330 -4.26 -1.90 -15.75
N GLY A 331 -3.69 -1.56 -16.92
CA GLY A 331 -3.65 -0.20 -17.43
C GLY A 331 -2.88 -0.16 -18.76
N GLU A 332 -3.22 0.77 -19.62
CA GLU A 332 -2.54 0.94 -20.90
C GLU A 332 -1.06 1.32 -20.70
N GLU A 333 -0.80 2.21 -19.75
CA GLU A 333 0.56 2.62 -19.38
C GLU A 333 1.36 1.45 -18.78
N ASN A 334 0.75 0.63 -17.92
CA ASN A 334 1.40 -0.55 -17.34
C ASN A 334 1.74 -1.58 -18.42
N SER A 335 0.84 -1.78 -19.39
CA SER A 335 1.10 -2.66 -20.51
C SER A 335 2.24 -2.15 -21.41
N ARG A 336 2.31 -0.83 -21.62
CA ARG A 336 3.39 -0.19 -22.38
C ARG A 336 4.73 -0.34 -21.65
N LEU A 337 4.79 0.02 -20.36
CA LEU A 337 6.00 -0.11 -19.55
C LEU A 337 6.49 -1.57 -19.48
N ALA A 338 5.58 -2.52 -19.26
CA ALA A 338 5.93 -3.93 -19.27
C ALA A 338 6.55 -4.37 -20.62
N SER A 339 5.96 -3.93 -21.74
CA SER A 339 6.49 -4.22 -23.08
C SER A 339 7.86 -3.59 -23.31
N GLU A 340 8.11 -2.37 -22.82
CA GLU A 340 9.42 -1.69 -22.91
C GLU A 340 10.53 -2.47 -22.17
N HIS A 341 10.15 -3.21 -21.13
CA HIS A 341 11.06 -4.07 -20.35
C HIS A 341 11.08 -5.54 -20.81
N ASN A 342 10.48 -5.89 -21.94
CA ASN A 342 10.30 -7.28 -22.40
C ASN A 342 9.61 -8.19 -21.35
N LEU A 343 8.82 -7.59 -20.46
CA LEU A 343 8.08 -8.28 -19.40
C LEU A 343 6.65 -8.57 -19.85
N LYS A 344 6.20 -9.81 -19.67
CA LYS A 344 4.80 -10.18 -19.92
C LYS A 344 3.94 -9.86 -18.70
N LEU A 345 3.10 -8.83 -18.79
CA LEU A 345 2.11 -8.50 -17.75
C LEU A 345 0.81 -9.28 -18.01
N VAL A 346 0.41 -10.14 -17.06
CA VAL A 346 -0.83 -10.92 -17.11
C VAL A 346 -1.76 -10.51 -15.99
N THR A 347 -2.92 -9.96 -16.33
CA THR A 347 -3.96 -9.61 -15.35
C THR A 347 -5.10 -10.60 -15.41
N THR A 348 -5.39 -11.28 -14.29
CA THR A 348 -6.26 -12.46 -14.24
C THR A 348 -7.75 -12.15 -14.26
N ASN A 349 -8.16 -10.94 -13.90
CA ASN A 349 -9.56 -10.52 -13.90
C ASN A 349 -9.77 -9.37 -14.87
N PHE A 350 -10.91 -9.37 -15.54
CA PHE A 350 -11.29 -8.29 -16.44
C PHE A 350 -12.04 -7.20 -15.65
N THR A 351 -11.49 -5.99 -15.62
CA THR A 351 -12.08 -4.84 -14.92
C THR A 351 -12.88 -3.95 -15.88
N GLY A 352 -14.01 -3.42 -15.40
CA GLY A 352 -14.88 -2.49 -16.15
C GLY A 352 -15.76 -3.18 -17.20
N ARG A 353 -16.33 -2.36 -18.13
CA ARG A 353 -17.30 -2.82 -19.13
C ARG A 353 -16.65 -3.76 -20.15
N LYS A 354 -17.18 -4.99 -20.29
CA LYS A 354 -16.73 -5.95 -21.29
C LYS A 354 -17.23 -5.52 -22.69
N PRO A 355 -16.33 -5.29 -23.66
CA PRO A 355 -16.74 -5.11 -25.05
C PRO A 355 -17.22 -6.43 -25.65
N ASP A 356 -17.89 -6.36 -26.79
CA ASP A 356 -18.16 -7.58 -27.57
C ASP A 356 -16.83 -8.10 -28.17
N GLU A 357 -16.60 -9.40 -28.08
CA GLU A 357 -15.36 -10.05 -28.52
C GLU A 357 -15.12 -9.92 -30.04
N ILE A 358 -16.16 -9.62 -30.84
CA ILE A 358 -15.98 -9.40 -32.29
C ILE A 358 -15.03 -8.24 -32.58
N TYR A 359 -14.87 -7.30 -31.64
CA TYR A 359 -13.98 -6.16 -31.84
C TYR A 359 -12.50 -6.56 -31.84
N ALA A 360 -12.14 -7.73 -31.30
CA ALA A 360 -10.75 -8.23 -31.35
C ALA A 360 -10.21 -8.34 -32.79
N ASP A 361 -11.09 -8.61 -33.75
CA ASP A 361 -10.76 -8.79 -35.15
C ASP A 361 -10.85 -7.50 -36.00
N PHE A 362 -11.14 -6.37 -35.33
CA PHE A 362 -11.14 -5.06 -36.00
C PHE A 362 -9.70 -4.58 -36.17
N ILE A 363 -9.37 -4.11 -37.36
CA ILE A 363 -8.01 -3.66 -37.73
C ILE A 363 -8.01 -2.14 -37.76
N PHE A 364 -7.09 -1.54 -37.06
CA PHE A 364 -6.87 -0.11 -36.97
C PHE A 364 -5.53 0.29 -37.61
N THR A 365 -5.35 1.58 -37.85
CA THR A 365 -4.05 2.18 -38.14
C THR A 365 -3.09 1.98 -36.94
N GLU A 366 -1.79 2.07 -37.16
CA GLU A 366 -0.76 1.90 -36.10
C GLU A 366 -0.95 2.88 -34.93
N ASN A 367 -1.40 4.09 -35.21
CA ASN A 367 -1.69 5.09 -34.18
C ASN A 367 -3.05 4.88 -33.46
N GLY A 368 -3.82 3.83 -33.82
CA GLY A 368 -5.10 3.48 -33.19
C GLY A 368 -6.26 4.44 -33.48
N GLN A 369 -6.10 5.44 -34.35
CA GLN A 369 -7.10 6.47 -34.56
C GLN A 369 -8.19 6.09 -35.58
N TYR A 370 -7.83 5.35 -36.65
CA TYR A 370 -8.75 5.06 -37.74
C TYR A 370 -8.98 3.56 -37.90
N LEU A 371 -10.25 3.17 -38.03
CA LEU A 371 -10.63 1.80 -38.36
C LEU A 371 -10.36 1.54 -39.85
N LEU A 372 -9.52 0.53 -40.12
CA LEU A 372 -9.20 0.09 -41.47
C LEU A 372 -10.13 -1.02 -41.97
N LYS A 373 -10.51 -1.96 -41.07
CA LYS A 373 -11.28 -3.14 -41.46
C LYS A 373 -12.09 -3.68 -40.28
N CYS A 374 -13.36 -4.03 -40.51
CA CYS A 374 -14.19 -4.70 -39.49
C CYS A 374 -14.01 -6.22 -39.54
N LYS A 375 -14.60 -6.95 -38.57
CA LYS A 375 -14.55 -8.41 -38.51
C LYS A 375 -15.04 -9.12 -39.79
N ASN A 376 -16.05 -8.58 -40.45
CA ASN A 376 -16.59 -9.15 -41.71
C ASN A 376 -15.70 -8.85 -42.92
N GLY A 377 -14.59 -8.14 -42.72
CA GLY A 377 -13.65 -7.81 -43.79
C GLY A 377 -14.01 -6.53 -44.54
N CYS A 378 -15.10 -5.82 -44.19
CA CYS A 378 -15.50 -4.58 -44.87
C CYS A 378 -14.56 -3.43 -44.48
N ILE A 379 -14.21 -2.62 -45.48
CA ILE A 379 -13.40 -1.41 -45.35
C ILE A 379 -14.35 -0.22 -45.31
N PRO A 380 -14.25 0.69 -44.33
CA PRO A 380 -15.12 1.88 -44.30
C PRO A 380 -14.84 2.80 -45.49
N GLU A 381 -15.92 3.38 -46.06
CA GLU A 381 -15.80 4.39 -47.11
C GLU A 381 -15.22 5.72 -46.58
N GLU A 382 -15.52 6.02 -45.33
CA GLU A 382 -15.06 7.22 -44.64
C GLU A 382 -14.78 6.84 -43.16
N CYS A 383 -13.70 7.35 -42.61
CA CYS A 383 -13.36 7.17 -41.22
C CYS A 383 -12.90 8.49 -40.60
N LYS A 384 -13.49 8.87 -39.46
CA LYS A 384 -13.15 10.08 -38.71
C LYS A 384 -12.70 9.68 -37.31
N TYR A 385 -11.74 10.39 -36.78
CA TYR A 385 -11.35 10.24 -35.36
C TYR A 385 -12.06 11.34 -34.54
N ASP A 386 -12.67 10.91 -33.45
CA ASP A 386 -13.26 11.80 -32.44
C ASP A 386 -12.33 11.86 -31.22
N PRO A 387 -11.56 12.95 -31.06
CA PRO A 387 -10.61 13.07 -29.95
C PRO A 387 -11.28 13.25 -28.58
N HIS A 388 -12.53 13.70 -28.54
CA HIS A 388 -13.25 13.88 -27.28
C HIS A 388 -13.65 12.53 -26.65
N ASN A 389 -14.10 11.59 -27.49
CA ASN A 389 -14.51 10.25 -27.05
C ASN A 389 -13.43 9.18 -27.29
N ASP A 390 -12.25 9.56 -27.80
CA ASP A 390 -11.15 8.65 -28.15
C ASP A 390 -11.65 7.46 -28.98
N CYS A 391 -12.40 7.73 -30.05
CA CYS A 391 -12.98 6.68 -30.87
C CYS A 391 -12.92 7.00 -32.36
N SER A 392 -12.90 5.93 -33.15
CA SER A 392 -13.02 5.96 -34.60
C SER A 392 -14.50 5.91 -34.99
N ILE A 393 -14.94 6.83 -35.83
CA ILE A 393 -16.29 6.88 -36.41
C ILE A 393 -16.16 6.44 -37.85
N ALA A 394 -16.54 5.21 -38.14
CA ALA A 394 -16.42 4.58 -39.45
C ALA A 394 -17.81 4.54 -40.15
N TYR A 395 -17.82 4.80 -41.42
CA TYR A 395 -19.03 4.77 -42.30
C TYR A 395 -18.86 3.67 -43.35
N PHE A 396 -19.86 2.80 -43.45
CA PHE A 396 -19.90 1.65 -44.35
C PHE A 396 -21.09 1.73 -45.29
N LYS A 397 -21.05 1.00 -46.40
CA LYS A 397 -22.19 0.81 -47.29
C LYS A 397 -23.32 0.05 -46.61
N THR A 398 -24.55 0.45 -46.84
CA THR A 398 -25.71 -0.19 -46.23
C THR A 398 -25.79 -1.67 -46.58
N CYS A 399 -25.55 -2.06 -47.85
CA CYS A 399 -25.58 -3.43 -48.32
C CYS A 399 -24.55 -4.39 -47.59
N GLU A 400 -23.39 -3.85 -47.18
CA GLU A 400 -22.36 -4.61 -46.46
C GLU A 400 -22.77 -4.98 -45.02
N CYS A 401 -23.55 -4.09 -44.38
CA CYS A 401 -23.98 -4.23 -43.01
C CYS A 401 -25.38 -4.87 -42.84
N GLU A 402 -26.26 -4.76 -43.85
CA GLU A 402 -27.62 -5.30 -43.80
C GLU A 402 -27.64 -6.81 -43.61
N ASN A 403 -26.82 -7.55 -44.36
CA ASN A 403 -26.70 -9.01 -44.35
C ASN A 403 -25.49 -9.50 -43.55
N CYS A 404 -24.83 -8.64 -42.78
CA CYS A 404 -23.65 -9.02 -42.01
C CYS A 404 -24.02 -10.02 -40.89
N PRO A 405 -23.38 -11.18 -40.79
CA PRO A 405 -23.62 -12.18 -39.74
C PRO A 405 -23.36 -11.64 -38.32
N TYR A 406 -22.55 -10.60 -38.22
CA TYR A 406 -22.20 -9.95 -36.94
C TYR A 406 -23.06 -8.70 -36.64
N LYS A 407 -24.09 -8.38 -37.44
CA LYS A 407 -24.92 -7.17 -37.33
C LYS A 407 -25.46 -6.96 -35.92
N LYS A 408 -26.05 -7.99 -35.30
CA LYS A 408 -26.61 -7.90 -33.92
C LYS A 408 -25.55 -7.61 -32.87
N ARG A 409 -24.39 -8.23 -32.96
CA ARG A 409 -23.26 -8.06 -32.02
C ARG A 409 -22.51 -6.75 -32.27
N CYS A 410 -22.28 -6.39 -33.52
CA CYS A 410 -21.63 -5.15 -33.91
C CYS A 410 -22.50 -3.93 -33.54
N ASN A 411 -23.83 -4.09 -33.62
CA ASN A 411 -24.83 -3.05 -33.35
C ASN A 411 -24.47 -1.69 -34.00
N PRO A 412 -24.36 -1.63 -35.36
CA PRO A 412 -24.08 -0.39 -36.07
C PRO A 412 -25.33 0.45 -36.20
N ARG A 413 -25.17 1.77 -36.31
CA ARG A 413 -26.31 2.72 -36.52
C ARG A 413 -26.57 2.90 -38.01
N PHE A 414 -27.76 2.50 -38.50
CA PHE A 414 -28.21 2.70 -39.87
C PHE A 414 -28.69 4.14 -40.04
N LEU A 415 -28.12 4.82 -41.01
CA LEU A 415 -28.51 6.16 -41.48
C LEU A 415 -29.20 6.03 -42.83
N LYS A 416 -29.75 7.13 -43.39
CA LYS A 416 -30.53 7.11 -44.67
C LYS A 416 -29.74 6.53 -45.86
N LYS A 417 -28.43 6.76 -45.95
CA LYS A 417 -27.59 6.36 -47.10
C LYS A 417 -26.36 5.51 -46.73
N ARG A 418 -26.03 5.41 -45.46
CA ARG A 418 -24.81 4.72 -44.96
C ARG A 418 -25.03 4.20 -43.56
N VAL A 419 -24.10 3.36 -43.11
CA VAL A 419 -24.12 2.77 -41.75
C VAL A 419 -22.94 3.35 -40.98
N ARG A 420 -23.21 3.87 -39.78
CA ARG A 420 -22.21 4.43 -38.86
C ARG A 420 -21.85 3.43 -37.78
N LYS A 421 -20.57 3.24 -37.54
CA LYS A 421 -20.04 2.47 -36.42
C LYS A 421 -18.99 3.28 -35.65
N GLU A 422 -19.18 3.37 -34.35
CA GLU A 422 -18.24 3.95 -33.43
C GLU A 422 -17.52 2.82 -32.70
N VAL A 423 -16.19 2.89 -32.64
CA VAL A 423 -15.37 1.92 -31.93
C VAL A 423 -14.04 2.56 -31.53
N SER A 424 -13.60 2.33 -30.30
CA SER A 424 -12.30 2.80 -29.83
C SER A 424 -11.24 1.71 -29.98
N TRP A 425 -9.99 2.11 -30.20
CA TRP A 425 -8.83 1.22 -30.17
C TRP A 425 -8.75 0.44 -28.86
N LYS A 426 -9.07 1.11 -27.77
CA LYS A 426 -9.17 0.54 -26.42
C LYS A 426 -10.17 -0.63 -26.34
N SER A 427 -11.32 -0.53 -27.02
CA SER A 427 -12.30 -1.63 -27.09
C SER A 427 -11.74 -2.84 -27.83
N VAL A 428 -10.91 -2.63 -28.85
CA VAL A 428 -10.24 -3.71 -29.58
C VAL A 428 -9.22 -4.42 -28.68
N GLY A 429 -8.34 -3.68 -27.99
CA GLY A 429 -7.38 -4.25 -27.05
C GLY A 429 -8.06 -5.06 -25.94
N ARG A 430 -9.16 -4.52 -25.39
CA ARG A 430 -9.96 -5.20 -24.37
C ARG A 430 -10.68 -6.47 -24.89
N ALA A 431 -11.13 -6.46 -26.15
CA ALA A 431 -11.72 -7.64 -26.78
C ALA A 431 -10.65 -8.72 -27.04
N LYS A 432 -9.44 -8.35 -27.47
CA LYS A 432 -8.30 -9.27 -27.58
C LYS A 432 -7.94 -9.88 -26.22
N GLN A 433 -7.92 -9.09 -25.16
CA GLN A 433 -7.72 -9.59 -23.79
C GLN A 433 -8.78 -10.63 -23.39
N LEU A 434 -10.08 -10.39 -23.70
CA LEU A 434 -11.13 -11.36 -23.43
C LEU A 434 -10.96 -12.69 -24.20
N GLN A 435 -10.45 -12.63 -25.43
CA GLN A 435 -10.12 -13.84 -26.20
C GLN A 435 -8.91 -14.56 -25.57
N TYR A 436 -7.86 -13.84 -25.23
CA TYR A 436 -6.67 -14.38 -24.56
C TYR A 436 -7.02 -15.09 -23.24
N MET A 437 -7.94 -14.51 -22.45
CA MET A 437 -8.41 -15.10 -21.18
C MET A 437 -9.10 -16.46 -21.32
N LYS A 438 -9.43 -16.91 -22.56
CA LYS A 438 -10.00 -18.22 -22.84
C LYS A 438 -8.97 -19.27 -23.24
N THR A 439 -7.71 -18.90 -23.37
CA THR A 439 -6.63 -19.83 -23.76
C THR A 439 -6.17 -20.69 -22.58
N GLU A 440 -5.60 -21.85 -22.88
CA GLU A 440 -4.97 -22.72 -21.87
C GLU A 440 -3.80 -22.01 -21.20
N GLU A 441 -2.97 -21.31 -21.97
CA GLU A 441 -1.86 -20.52 -21.47
C GLU A 441 -2.32 -19.53 -20.37
N PHE A 442 -3.40 -18.79 -20.62
CA PHE A 442 -3.96 -17.91 -19.61
C PHE A 442 -4.42 -18.65 -18.35
N SER A 443 -5.02 -19.82 -18.50
CA SER A 443 -5.45 -20.65 -17.38
C SER A 443 -4.28 -21.05 -16.46
N GLU A 444 -3.10 -21.30 -17.04
CA GLU A 444 -1.88 -21.61 -16.27
C GLU A 444 -1.42 -20.39 -15.46
N TYR A 445 -1.40 -19.19 -16.06
CA TYR A 445 -1.11 -17.97 -15.32
C TYR A 445 -2.12 -17.64 -14.21
N ALA A 446 -3.40 -17.89 -14.46
CA ALA A 446 -4.43 -17.70 -13.45
C ALA A 446 -4.25 -18.65 -12.25
N LYS A 447 -3.88 -19.90 -12.50
CA LYS A 447 -3.53 -20.87 -11.43
C LYS A 447 -2.29 -20.42 -10.66
N PHE A 448 -1.27 -19.93 -11.36
CA PHE A 448 -0.04 -19.42 -10.76
C PHE A 448 -0.33 -18.26 -9.79
N ARG A 449 -1.25 -17.34 -10.14
CA ARG A 449 -1.64 -16.22 -9.27
C ARG A 449 -2.24 -16.68 -7.94
N ASN A 450 -3.00 -17.77 -7.91
CA ASN A 450 -3.73 -18.19 -6.70
C ASN A 450 -2.82 -18.36 -5.47
N GLY A 451 -1.55 -18.67 -5.68
CA GLY A 451 -0.57 -18.81 -4.58
C GLY A 451 -0.27 -17.51 -3.84
N VAL A 452 -0.43 -16.32 -4.46
CA VAL A 452 -0.14 -15.03 -3.79
C VAL A 452 -1.17 -14.74 -2.69
N GLU A 453 -2.38 -15.26 -2.77
CA GLU A 453 -3.44 -15.05 -1.77
C GLU A 453 -3.08 -15.60 -0.38
N ALA A 454 -2.09 -16.50 -0.32
CA ALA A 454 -1.55 -16.99 0.95
C ALA A 454 -0.80 -15.91 1.74
N ILE A 455 -0.11 -14.97 1.06
CA ILE A 455 0.72 -13.94 1.71
C ILE A 455 -0.12 -12.99 2.57
N PRO A 456 -1.20 -12.34 2.08
CA PRO A 456 -2.08 -11.54 2.92
C PRO A 456 -2.64 -12.29 4.13
N SER A 457 -2.97 -13.57 3.94
CA SER A 457 -3.48 -14.42 5.02
C SER A 457 -2.41 -14.67 6.10
N LEU A 458 -1.16 -14.97 5.70
CA LEU A 458 -0.04 -15.16 6.62
C LEU A 458 0.31 -13.87 7.36
N LEU A 459 0.39 -12.75 6.67
CA LEU A 459 0.68 -11.45 7.26
C LEU A 459 -0.36 -11.06 8.31
N ARG A 460 -1.65 -11.36 8.08
CA ARG A 460 -2.69 -11.09 9.08
C ARG A 460 -2.67 -12.06 10.24
N ARG A 461 -2.63 -13.36 9.98
CA ARG A 461 -2.81 -14.40 11.01
C ARG A 461 -1.55 -14.61 11.86
N ARG A 462 -0.38 -14.63 11.23
CA ARG A 462 0.87 -14.95 11.89
C ARG A 462 1.64 -13.70 12.32
N TYR A 463 1.69 -12.69 11.46
CA TYR A 463 2.50 -11.49 11.70
C TYR A 463 1.66 -10.29 12.19
N HIS A 464 0.36 -10.47 12.41
CA HIS A 464 -0.54 -9.47 12.99
C HIS A 464 -0.42 -8.07 12.36
N VAL A 465 -0.38 -8.03 11.02
CA VAL A 465 -0.20 -6.77 10.27
C VAL A 465 -1.30 -5.75 10.55
N ASP A 466 -2.49 -6.20 10.95
CA ASP A 466 -3.62 -5.33 11.35
C ASP A 466 -3.53 -4.86 12.82
N LYS A 467 -2.44 -5.16 13.54
CA LYS A 467 -2.23 -4.79 14.95
C LYS A 467 -0.87 -4.12 15.16
N ILE A 468 -0.42 -3.33 14.19
CA ILE A 468 0.81 -2.54 14.33
C ILE A 468 0.62 -1.50 15.42
N PRO A 469 1.51 -1.44 16.45
CA PRO A 469 1.25 -0.68 17.68
C PRO A 469 1.53 0.83 17.56
N VAL A 470 1.78 1.34 16.36
CA VAL A 470 2.17 2.74 16.10
C VAL A 470 1.21 3.41 15.11
N HIS A 471 1.28 4.74 15.04
CA HIS A 471 0.50 5.58 14.14
C HIS A 471 1.39 6.29 13.11
N GLY A 472 0.80 6.70 11.99
CA GLY A 472 1.47 7.40 10.90
C GLY A 472 2.08 6.46 9.85
N LYS A 473 2.02 6.87 8.58
CA LYS A 473 2.43 6.06 7.41
C LYS A 473 3.87 5.55 7.54
N LYS A 474 4.84 6.42 7.81
CA LYS A 474 6.26 6.05 7.88
C LYS A 474 6.54 5.05 8.99
N ARG A 475 5.96 5.27 10.19
CA ARG A 475 6.13 4.36 11.33
C ARG A 475 5.51 2.99 11.07
N THR A 476 4.30 2.94 10.54
CA THR A 476 3.63 1.67 10.23
C THR A 476 4.31 0.94 9.08
N ARG A 477 4.84 1.66 8.07
CA ARG A 477 5.66 1.11 6.98
C ARG A 477 6.91 0.42 7.49
N LEU A 478 7.62 1.03 8.44
CA LEU A 478 8.81 0.43 9.07
C LEU A 478 8.48 -0.94 9.69
N PHE A 479 7.39 -1.04 10.45
CA PHE A 479 6.96 -2.33 11.01
C PHE A 479 6.53 -3.31 9.91
N PHE A 480 5.87 -2.84 8.86
CA PHE A 480 5.49 -3.66 7.72
C PHE A 480 6.73 -4.29 7.05
N GLY A 481 7.79 -3.53 6.85
CA GLY A 481 9.06 -4.03 6.31
C GLY A 481 9.68 -5.16 7.16
N PHE A 482 9.71 -5.03 8.48
CA PHE A 482 10.17 -6.10 9.36
C PHE A 482 9.27 -7.34 9.32
N LYS A 483 7.96 -7.18 9.13
CA LYS A 483 7.03 -8.32 8.94
C LYS A 483 7.27 -9.05 7.60
N ILE A 484 7.62 -8.32 6.55
CA ILE A 484 8.04 -8.91 5.27
C ILE A 484 9.35 -9.69 5.44
N ALA A 485 10.35 -9.12 6.12
CA ALA A 485 11.59 -9.82 6.42
C ALA A 485 11.37 -11.10 7.25
N ALA A 486 10.50 -11.04 8.25
CA ALA A 486 10.11 -12.18 9.07
C ALA A 486 9.37 -13.26 8.25
N LEU A 487 8.50 -12.87 7.33
CA LEU A 487 7.85 -13.79 6.39
C LEU A 487 8.87 -14.49 5.49
N ASN A 488 9.84 -13.74 4.96
CA ASN A 488 10.91 -14.28 4.12
C ASN A 488 11.81 -15.24 4.90
N PHE A 489 12.13 -14.93 6.15
CA PHE A 489 12.84 -15.85 7.03
C PHE A 489 12.06 -17.17 7.23
N GLN A 490 10.76 -17.13 7.44
CA GLN A 490 9.95 -18.34 7.55
C GLN A 490 9.97 -19.17 6.26
N LYS A 491 9.83 -18.53 5.09
CA LYS A 491 9.91 -19.21 3.80
C LYS A 491 11.28 -19.88 3.59
N LEU A 492 12.36 -19.20 3.97
CA LEU A 492 13.71 -19.76 3.96
C LEU A 492 13.84 -20.95 4.91
N LEU A 493 13.27 -20.86 6.11
CA LEU A 493 13.28 -21.94 7.09
C LEU A 493 12.53 -23.18 6.57
N ASP A 494 11.39 -23.00 5.97
CA ASP A 494 10.59 -24.07 5.35
C ASP A 494 11.37 -24.74 4.20
N TYR A 495 12.05 -23.94 3.37
CA TYR A 495 12.92 -24.44 2.30
C TYR A 495 14.08 -25.27 2.85
N THR A 496 14.82 -24.77 3.82
CA THR A 496 15.97 -25.49 4.42
C THR A 496 15.55 -26.79 5.11
N ASN A 497 14.40 -26.80 5.78
CA ASN A 497 13.82 -28.01 6.39
C ASN A 497 13.41 -29.03 5.32
N SER A 498 12.90 -28.60 4.18
CA SER A 498 12.56 -29.50 3.07
C SER A 498 13.81 -30.17 2.47
N LEU A 499 14.90 -29.44 2.32
CA LEU A 499 16.20 -29.99 1.88
C LEU A 499 16.75 -31.04 2.85
N ALA A 500 16.67 -30.77 4.16
CA ALA A 500 17.13 -31.69 5.19
C ALA A 500 16.31 -32.99 5.20
N SER A 501 14.99 -32.92 5.01
CA SER A 501 14.13 -34.11 4.94
C SER A 501 14.41 -34.94 3.69
N TYR A 502 14.63 -34.31 2.54
CA TYR A 502 15.00 -34.96 1.29
C TYR A 502 16.35 -35.70 1.39
N ALA A 503 17.35 -35.06 2.03
CA ALA A 503 18.67 -35.66 2.27
C ALA A 503 18.61 -36.86 3.23
N SER A 504 17.73 -36.83 4.24
CA SER A 504 17.55 -37.96 5.16
C SER A 504 16.89 -39.16 4.48
N ASN A 505 15.90 -38.94 3.64
CA ASN A 505 15.22 -39.99 2.89
C ASN A 505 16.12 -40.69 1.84
N LYS A 506 17.08 -39.94 1.25
CA LYS A 506 18.12 -40.55 0.36
C LYS A 506 19.14 -41.41 1.07
N LYS A 507 19.37 -41.19 2.39
CA LYS A 507 20.32 -42.01 3.18
C LYS A 507 19.68 -43.30 3.70
N THR A 508 18.37 -43.41 3.69
CA THR A 508 17.60 -44.57 4.15
C THR A 508 17.03 -45.43 3.00
N ALA A 509 17.21 -45.02 1.74
CA ALA A 509 16.94 -45.78 0.52
C ALA A 509 18.27 -46.28 -0.09
#